data_008b004ee67426333636c2bdff923b08
#
_entry.id   008b004ee67426333636c2bdff923b08
#
_cell.length_a   1.000
_cell.length_b   1.000
_cell.length_c   1.000
_cell.angle_alpha   90.00
_cell.angle_beta   90.00
_cell.angle_gamma   90.00
#
_symmetry.space_group_name_H-M   'P 1'
#
loop_
_entity.id
_entity.type
_entity.pdbx_description
1 polymer ?
#
loop_
_entity_poly.entity_id
_entity_poly.type
_entity_poly.pdbx_seq_one_letter_code
_entity_poly.pdbx_strand_id
1 'polypeptide(L)'
;MKLRILPPAEQGSGEFDGGAITEQKPIGFSGEGSAIHRLGPLFYWAWAHAEAEGFIGSHPHQAFEILTYVIHGQAYHGDSLGTESIVGPGGAQLIQAGSGVYHQERLVGPDAELFQIWFEPNIRDALRRDPQYAAYEAHEFPEREQEGVTVKTVIGGPSPIHIVADAGMWDVSVSPGASYVHALHPNRTLAVLAVRGGGECSADDAEAQSFAEKDFLVLRSEEDGQARFAARGTNGLRFVLIEVPTEVDYPLYPKKP
;
A
#
# COMPACT_ATOMS: atom_id res chain seq x y z
N MET A 1 -14.47 15.96 7.21
CA MET A 1 -13.36 15.23 6.54
C MET A 1 -12.98 15.91 5.21
N LYS A 2 -11.70 15.89 4.77
CA LYS A 2 -11.26 16.44 3.48
C LYS A 2 -10.85 15.30 2.55
N LEU A 3 -11.48 15.23 1.37
CA LEU A 3 -11.16 14.30 0.30
C LEU A 3 -10.35 15.01 -0.80
N ARG A 4 -9.27 14.37 -1.25
CA ARG A 4 -8.52 14.74 -2.45
C ARG A 4 -8.39 13.50 -3.34
N ILE A 5 -8.70 13.63 -4.63
CA ILE A 5 -8.52 12.59 -5.64
C ILE A 5 -7.38 13.02 -6.57
N LEU A 6 -6.41 12.13 -6.75
CA LEU A 6 -5.21 12.36 -7.55
C LEU A 6 -5.21 11.33 -8.70
N PRO A 7 -5.49 11.77 -9.94
CA PRO A 7 -5.39 10.89 -11.10
C PRO A 7 -3.93 10.47 -11.36
N PRO A 8 -3.68 9.44 -12.18
CA PRO A 8 -2.32 9.00 -12.51
C PRO A 8 -1.36 10.11 -12.96
N ALA A 9 -1.88 11.17 -13.58
CA ALA A 9 -1.07 12.32 -13.98
C ALA A 9 -0.49 13.16 -12.81
N GLU A 10 -1.04 13.04 -11.61
CA GLU A 10 -0.54 13.63 -10.37
C GLU A 10 0.26 12.64 -9.51
N GLN A 11 0.48 11.44 -10.00
CA GLN A 11 1.27 10.40 -9.36
C GLN A 11 2.61 10.27 -10.06
N GLY A 12 3.62 9.83 -9.33
CA GLY A 12 4.95 9.61 -9.88
C GLY A 12 5.03 8.35 -10.73
N SER A 13 6.14 8.22 -11.42
CA SER A 13 6.48 7.01 -12.18
C SER A 13 7.93 6.60 -11.95
N GLY A 14 8.25 5.37 -12.25
CA GLY A 14 9.60 4.82 -12.20
C GLY A 14 9.74 3.60 -13.09
N GLU A 15 10.97 3.19 -13.28
CA GLU A 15 11.29 1.96 -14.01
C GLU A 15 12.55 1.30 -13.43
N PHE A 16 12.60 -0.02 -13.54
CA PHE A 16 13.77 -0.83 -13.25
C PHE A 16 14.03 -1.83 -14.37
N ASP A 17 15.22 -2.43 -14.36
CA ASP A 17 15.62 -3.48 -15.30
C ASP A 17 15.41 -3.06 -16.78
N GLY A 18 15.83 -1.82 -17.11
CA GLY A 18 15.71 -1.29 -18.48
C GLY A 18 14.27 -1.16 -18.98
N GLY A 19 13.30 -0.96 -18.07
CA GLY A 19 11.87 -0.83 -18.38
C GLY A 19 11.08 -2.15 -18.30
N ALA A 20 11.73 -3.27 -17.94
CA ALA A 20 11.01 -4.54 -17.70
C ALA A 20 10.05 -4.44 -16.50
N ILE A 21 10.37 -3.58 -15.52
CA ILE A 21 9.48 -3.19 -14.44
C ILE A 21 9.13 -1.72 -14.61
N THR A 22 7.85 -1.41 -14.60
CA THR A 22 7.33 -0.04 -14.57
C THR A 22 6.56 0.21 -13.28
N GLU A 23 6.57 1.45 -12.79
CA GLU A 23 5.90 1.82 -11.55
C GLU A 23 5.01 3.03 -11.71
N GLN A 24 3.82 2.97 -11.11
CA GLN A 24 3.01 4.13 -10.73
C GLN A 24 3.23 4.37 -9.24
N LYS A 25 3.51 5.63 -8.85
CA LYS A 25 3.86 5.98 -7.47
C LYS A 25 2.85 6.94 -6.86
N PRO A 26 1.78 6.47 -6.22
CA PRO A 26 0.87 7.31 -5.43
C PRO A 26 1.60 8.16 -4.39
N ILE A 27 2.64 7.58 -3.75
CA ILE A 27 3.53 8.27 -2.83
C ILE A 27 4.97 8.02 -3.28
N GLY A 28 5.62 9.03 -3.84
CA GLY A 28 6.97 8.92 -4.40
C GLY A 28 8.01 9.74 -3.64
N PHE A 29 9.26 9.61 -4.08
CA PHE A 29 10.34 10.50 -3.67
C PHE A 29 10.25 11.85 -4.41
N SER A 30 10.95 12.83 -3.87
CA SER A 30 11.11 14.11 -4.55
C SER A 30 11.75 13.92 -5.94
N GLY A 31 11.19 14.59 -6.95
CA GLY A 31 11.66 14.50 -8.33
C GLY A 31 11.04 13.35 -9.15
N GLU A 32 10.24 12.47 -8.54
CA GLU A 32 9.56 11.37 -9.27
C GLU A 32 8.17 11.77 -9.81
N GLY A 33 7.72 12.99 -9.55
CA GLY A 33 6.47 13.52 -10.10
C GLY A 33 5.21 13.29 -9.23
N SER A 34 5.31 12.60 -8.10
CA SER A 34 4.18 12.42 -7.19
C SER A 34 3.78 13.74 -6.53
N ALA A 35 2.48 14.04 -6.49
CA ALA A 35 1.94 15.16 -5.72
C ALA A 35 1.93 14.90 -4.20
N ILE A 36 2.08 13.64 -3.78
CA ILE A 36 2.17 13.22 -2.38
C ILE A 36 3.52 12.57 -2.14
N HIS A 37 4.25 13.06 -1.13
CA HIS A 37 5.55 12.51 -0.77
C HIS A 37 5.53 11.71 0.53
N ARG A 38 4.47 11.89 1.35
CA ARG A 38 4.32 11.23 2.66
C ARG A 38 2.91 11.43 3.21
N LEU A 39 2.41 10.45 3.95
CA LEU A 39 1.22 10.57 4.80
C LEU A 39 1.55 9.97 6.17
N GLY A 40 1.82 10.81 7.18
CA GLY A 40 2.29 10.32 8.48
C GLY A 40 3.49 9.37 8.34
N PRO A 41 3.44 8.15 8.91
CA PRO A 41 4.50 7.16 8.77
C PRO A 41 4.50 6.42 7.42
N LEU A 42 3.47 6.54 6.60
CA LEU A 42 3.42 5.97 5.25
C LEU A 42 4.36 6.78 4.34
N PHE A 43 5.56 6.22 4.11
CA PHE A 43 6.68 6.90 3.50
C PHE A 43 6.70 6.79 1.97
N TYR A 44 6.31 5.62 1.42
CA TYR A 44 6.39 5.31 0.01
C TYR A 44 5.30 4.31 -0.36
N TRP A 45 4.74 4.44 -1.56
CA TRP A 45 3.84 3.48 -2.14
C TRP A 45 4.02 3.46 -3.65
N ALA A 46 4.48 2.33 -4.19
CA ALA A 46 4.57 2.07 -5.62
C ALA A 46 3.68 0.90 -6.01
N TRP A 47 3.11 0.99 -7.20
CA TRP A 47 2.46 -0.11 -7.91
C TRP A 47 3.35 -0.52 -9.07
N ALA A 48 4.08 -1.62 -8.88
CA ALA A 48 4.99 -2.17 -9.86
C ALA A 48 4.28 -3.18 -10.78
N HIS A 49 4.66 -3.16 -12.04
CA HIS A 49 4.15 -4.04 -13.08
C HIS A 49 5.30 -4.58 -13.93
N ALA A 50 5.23 -5.88 -14.29
CA ALA A 50 6.12 -6.52 -15.26
C ALA A 50 5.31 -7.46 -16.17
N GLU A 51 5.37 -7.26 -17.50
CA GLU A 51 4.64 -8.10 -18.47
C GLU A 51 5.09 -9.57 -18.42
N ALA A 52 6.39 -9.81 -18.27
CA ALA A 52 6.95 -11.15 -18.18
C ALA A 52 7.68 -11.34 -16.85
N GLU A 53 8.94 -10.97 -16.80
CA GLU A 53 9.78 -11.05 -15.62
C GLU A 53 10.60 -9.76 -15.52
N GLY A 54 10.77 -9.23 -14.31
CA GLY A 54 11.64 -8.10 -14.04
C GLY A 54 12.44 -8.34 -12.77
N PHE A 55 13.68 -7.85 -12.74
CA PHE A 55 14.63 -8.07 -11.65
C PHE A 55 15.15 -6.77 -11.08
N ILE A 56 15.10 -6.65 -9.76
CA ILE A 56 15.75 -5.57 -9.01
C ILE A 56 16.94 -6.19 -8.28
N GLY A 57 18.16 -5.84 -8.71
CA GLY A 57 19.40 -6.34 -8.15
C GLY A 57 19.58 -5.98 -6.69
N SER A 58 20.56 -6.62 -6.05
CA SER A 58 20.82 -6.45 -4.62
C SER A 58 21.05 -4.98 -4.24
N HIS A 59 20.26 -4.47 -3.30
CA HIS A 59 20.29 -3.11 -2.80
C HIS A 59 20.02 -3.06 -1.28
N PRO A 60 20.49 -2.02 -0.56
CA PRO A 60 20.37 -1.94 0.88
C PRO A 60 19.11 -1.22 1.36
N HIS A 61 18.61 -1.66 2.52
CA HIS A 61 17.63 -0.94 3.33
C HIS A 61 18.05 -0.89 4.80
N GLN A 62 17.63 0.18 5.49
CA GLN A 62 17.79 0.35 6.94
C GLN A 62 16.53 1.01 7.53
N ALA A 63 16.21 0.66 8.76
CA ALA A 63 15.17 1.23 9.61
C ALA A 63 13.73 1.03 9.13
N PHE A 64 13.45 1.14 7.84
CA PHE A 64 12.09 1.07 7.29
C PHE A 64 11.48 -0.32 7.39
N GLU A 65 10.15 -0.35 7.41
CA GLU A 65 9.34 -1.55 7.25
C GLU A 65 8.78 -1.54 5.83
N ILE A 66 9.13 -2.56 5.05
CA ILE A 66 8.85 -2.65 3.62
C ILE A 66 7.92 -3.84 3.41
N LEU A 67 6.72 -3.54 2.96
CA LEU A 67 5.70 -4.53 2.61
C LEU A 67 5.63 -4.64 1.09
N THR A 68 5.79 -5.87 0.57
CA THR A 68 5.44 -6.24 -0.79
C THR A 68 4.10 -6.98 -0.74
N TYR A 69 3.05 -6.47 -1.41
CA TYR A 69 1.73 -7.10 -1.49
C TYR A 69 1.42 -7.48 -2.93
N VAL A 70 1.19 -8.76 -3.20
CA VAL A 70 1.03 -9.27 -4.57
C VAL A 70 -0.42 -9.16 -5.03
N ILE A 71 -0.63 -8.47 -6.14
CA ILE A 71 -1.94 -8.31 -6.80
C ILE A 71 -2.16 -9.40 -7.85
N HIS A 72 -1.14 -9.66 -8.68
CA HIS A 72 -1.13 -10.68 -9.73
C HIS A 72 0.30 -11.19 -9.98
N GLY A 73 0.45 -12.40 -10.52
CA GLY A 73 1.78 -12.99 -10.70
C GLY A 73 2.41 -13.42 -9.38
N GLN A 74 3.73 -13.31 -9.26
CA GLN A 74 4.48 -13.72 -8.08
C GLN A 74 5.59 -12.70 -7.75
N ALA A 75 5.88 -12.55 -6.47
CA ALA A 75 7.03 -11.81 -5.96
C ALA A 75 8.06 -12.78 -5.38
N TYR A 76 9.28 -12.78 -5.97
CA TYR A 76 10.45 -13.46 -5.40
C TYR A 76 11.25 -12.48 -4.56
N HIS A 77 11.75 -12.98 -3.44
CA HIS A 77 12.67 -12.28 -2.54
C HIS A 77 13.90 -13.14 -2.26
N GLY A 78 15.06 -12.48 -2.20
CA GLY A 78 16.29 -13.06 -1.68
C GLY A 78 17.08 -12.00 -0.92
N ASP A 79 17.68 -12.35 0.24
CA ASP A 79 18.34 -11.37 1.09
C ASP A 79 19.67 -11.84 1.70
N SER A 80 20.37 -10.90 2.36
CA SER A 80 21.63 -11.12 3.06
C SER A 80 21.50 -11.91 4.36
N LEU A 81 20.28 -12.22 4.80
CA LEU A 81 20.01 -13.11 5.93
C LEU A 81 20.00 -14.58 5.49
N GLY A 82 20.06 -14.82 4.17
CA GLY A 82 19.98 -16.15 3.57
C GLY A 82 18.56 -16.61 3.32
N THR A 83 17.60 -15.68 3.32
CA THR A 83 16.21 -16.00 3.02
C THR A 83 15.95 -15.99 1.52
N GLU A 84 15.22 -17.00 1.04
CA GLU A 84 14.63 -17.03 -0.31
C GLU A 84 13.16 -17.42 -0.19
N SER A 85 12.29 -16.69 -0.86
CA SER A 85 10.86 -16.97 -0.86
C SER A 85 10.17 -16.51 -2.13
N ILE A 86 9.01 -17.09 -2.41
CA ILE A 86 8.11 -16.70 -3.49
C ILE A 86 6.71 -16.62 -2.89
N VAL A 87 6.02 -15.52 -3.18
CA VAL A 87 4.65 -15.27 -2.72
C VAL A 87 3.74 -15.00 -3.91
N GLY A 88 2.56 -15.59 -3.91
CA GLY A 88 1.54 -15.45 -4.94
C GLY A 88 0.50 -14.37 -4.66
N PRO A 89 -0.54 -14.27 -5.53
CA PRO A 89 -1.56 -13.22 -5.44
C PRO A 89 -2.32 -13.24 -4.12
N GLY A 90 -2.50 -12.05 -3.53
CA GLY A 90 -3.13 -11.85 -2.24
C GLY A 90 -2.26 -12.19 -1.03
N GLY A 91 -1.03 -12.68 -1.25
CA GLY A 91 0.00 -12.85 -0.23
C GLY A 91 0.89 -11.62 -0.08
N ALA A 92 1.77 -11.62 0.92
CA ALA A 92 2.64 -10.50 1.22
C ALA A 92 4.01 -10.95 1.76
N GLN A 93 5.00 -10.08 1.57
CA GLN A 93 6.35 -10.18 2.17
C GLN A 93 6.57 -8.93 3.02
N LEU A 94 7.12 -9.10 4.22
CA LEU A 94 7.48 -7.99 5.11
C LEU A 94 8.97 -8.06 5.42
N ILE A 95 9.68 -6.97 5.15
CA ILE A 95 11.04 -6.71 5.61
C ILE A 95 10.96 -5.65 6.71
N GLN A 96 11.42 -5.95 7.90
CA GLN A 96 11.74 -4.95 8.91
C GLN A 96 13.25 -4.75 8.86
N ALA A 97 13.70 -3.70 8.16
CA ALA A 97 15.11 -3.56 7.77
C ALA A 97 16.08 -3.33 8.94
N GLY A 98 15.59 -2.86 10.07
CA GLY A 98 16.36 -2.77 11.29
C GLY A 98 17.72 -2.08 11.14
N SER A 99 18.78 -2.69 11.63
CA SER A 99 20.17 -2.19 11.52
C SER A 99 20.74 -2.26 10.09
N GLY A 100 20.07 -2.96 9.18
CA GLY A 100 20.40 -3.02 7.75
C GLY A 100 20.30 -4.40 7.15
N VAL A 101 19.81 -4.46 5.93
CA VAL A 101 19.70 -5.67 5.12
C VAL A 101 19.95 -5.32 3.66
N TYR A 102 20.56 -6.24 2.91
CA TYR A 102 20.56 -6.19 1.44
C TYR A 102 19.56 -7.21 0.93
N HIS A 103 18.75 -6.82 -0.06
CA HIS A 103 17.84 -7.74 -0.71
C HIS A 103 17.79 -7.53 -2.23
N GLN A 104 17.26 -8.50 -2.89
CA GLN A 104 16.96 -8.50 -4.31
C GLN A 104 15.52 -9.00 -4.52
N GLU A 105 14.88 -8.50 -5.56
CA GLU A 105 13.49 -8.81 -5.86
C GLU A 105 13.33 -9.21 -7.32
N ARG A 106 12.34 -10.07 -7.58
CA ARG A 106 11.94 -10.42 -8.92
C ARG A 106 10.42 -10.45 -9.01
N LEU A 107 9.89 -9.75 -9.99
CA LEU A 107 8.50 -9.86 -10.39
C LEU A 107 8.42 -10.98 -11.41
N VAL A 108 7.59 -11.98 -11.17
CA VAL A 108 7.45 -13.18 -12.02
C VAL A 108 6.04 -13.21 -12.59
N GLY A 109 5.98 -13.02 -13.94
CA GLY A 109 4.73 -12.96 -14.71
C GLY A 109 4.07 -14.29 -15.00
N PRO A 110 3.11 -14.29 -15.95
CA PRO A 110 2.76 -13.14 -16.80
C PRO A 110 2.03 -12.04 -16.05
N ASP A 111 2.17 -10.80 -16.54
CA ASP A 111 1.48 -9.60 -16.02
C ASP A 111 1.57 -9.45 -14.49
N ALA A 112 2.78 -9.62 -13.94
CA ALA A 112 2.99 -9.48 -12.51
C ALA A 112 2.69 -8.06 -12.04
N GLU A 113 1.89 -7.94 -11.00
CA GLU A 113 1.53 -6.70 -10.34
C GLU A 113 1.71 -6.84 -8.83
N LEU A 114 2.42 -5.90 -8.22
CA LEU A 114 2.56 -5.85 -6.78
C LEU A 114 2.64 -4.42 -6.27
N PHE A 115 2.30 -4.24 -5.01
CA PHE A 115 2.60 -3.00 -4.30
C PHE A 115 3.89 -3.15 -3.51
N GLN A 116 4.73 -2.12 -3.55
CA GLN A 116 5.81 -1.91 -2.58
C GLN A 116 5.44 -0.71 -1.72
N ILE A 117 5.29 -0.97 -0.42
CA ILE A 117 4.79 0.00 0.56
C ILE A 117 5.79 0.09 1.70
N TRP A 118 6.25 1.32 2.01
CA TRP A 118 7.20 1.52 3.09
C TRP A 118 6.58 2.33 4.21
N PHE A 119 6.73 1.78 5.41
CA PHE A 119 6.38 2.48 6.63
C PHE A 119 7.64 2.91 7.38
N GLU A 120 7.57 4.08 8.00
CA GLU A 120 8.66 4.65 8.80
C GLU A 120 8.32 4.53 10.29
N PRO A 121 8.93 3.58 11.02
CA PRO A 121 8.89 3.57 12.48
C PRO A 121 9.82 4.65 13.04
N ASN A 122 9.90 4.77 14.38
CA ASN A 122 10.98 5.56 14.96
C ASN A 122 12.34 5.00 14.54
N ILE A 123 13.02 5.73 13.65
CA ILE A 123 14.29 5.30 13.04
C ILE A 123 15.37 4.98 14.08
N ARG A 124 15.47 5.77 15.17
CA ARG A 124 16.50 5.53 16.21
C ARG A 124 16.31 4.19 16.90
N ASP A 125 15.08 3.78 17.10
CA ASP A 125 14.74 2.51 17.74
C ASP A 125 14.81 1.36 16.74
N ALA A 126 14.39 1.59 15.50
CA ALA A 126 14.49 0.61 14.43
C ALA A 126 15.93 0.20 14.15
N LEU A 127 16.86 1.16 14.06
CA LEU A 127 18.28 0.89 13.82
C LEU A 127 18.99 0.04 14.90
N ARG A 128 18.36 -0.15 16.07
CA ARG A 128 18.89 -0.99 17.16
C ARG A 128 18.39 -2.43 17.09
N ARG A 129 17.46 -2.72 16.16
CA ARG A 129 16.87 -4.05 15.99
C ARG A 129 17.60 -4.80 14.90
N ASP A 130 17.69 -6.11 15.04
CA ASP A 130 18.14 -6.96 13.95
C ASP A 130 17.12 -6.93 12.81
N PRO A 131 17.57 -6.99 11.54
CA PRO A 131 16.67 -7.09 10.42
C PRO A 131 15.88 -8.39 10.47
N GLN A 132 14.63 -8.36 10.04
CA GLN A 132 13.71 -9.49 10.00
C GLN A 132 13.00 -9.56 8.66
N TYR A 133 12.70 -10.78 8.26
CA TYR A 133 11.89 -11.07 7.08
C TYR A 133 10.79 -12.08 7.44
N ALA A 134 9.62 -11.88 6.86
CA ALA A 134 8.51 -12.83 6.92
C ALA A 134 7.72 -12.81 5.61
N ALA A 135 7.22 -13.97 5.19
CA ALA A 135 6.33 -14.12 4.05
C ALA A 135 5.03 -14.78 4.49
N TYR A 136 3.93 -14.38 3.88
CA TYR A 136 2.58 -14.81 4.22
C TYR A 136 1.79 -15.13 2.96
N GLU A 137 1.16 -16.29 2.95
CA GLU A 137 0.28 -16.69 1.86
C GLU A 137 -1.11 -16.05 1.97
N ALA A 138 -1.81 -15.95 0.84
CA ALA A 138 -3.12 -15.29 0.79
C ALA A 138 -4.15 -15.83 1.80
N HIS A 139 -4.11 -17.13 2.09
CA HIS A 139 -5.05 -17.79 2.99
C HIS A 139 -4.79 -17.53 4.48
N GLU A 140 -3.63 -16.96 4.84
CA GLU A 140 -3.29 -16.61 6.22
C GLU A 140 -3.94 -15.30 6.66
N PHE A 141 -4.39 -14.48 5.70
CA PHE A 141 -5.05 -13.22 6.00
C PHE A 141 -6.53 -13.40 6.29
N PRO A 142 -7.05 -12.80 7.36
CA PRO A 142 -8.48 -12.85 7.65
C PRO A 142 -9.26 -12.11 6.58
N GLU A 143 -10.31 -12.77 6.10
CA GLU A 143 -11.22 -12.24 5.09
C GLU A 143 -12.66 -12.30 5.62
N ARG A 144 -13.42 -11.25 5.36
CA ARG A 144 -14.83 -11.15 5.71
C ARG A 144 -15.63 -10.72 4.49
N GLU A 145 -16.68 -11.45 4.21
CA GLU A 145 -17.64 -11.11 3.16
C GLU A 145 -19.01 -10.76 3.79
N GLN A 146 -19.57 -9.62 3.40
CA GLN A 146 -20.88 -9.18 3.83
C GLN A 146 -21.51 -8.25 2.77
N GLU A 147 -22.77 -8.52 2.39
CA GLU A 147 -23.60 -7.63 1.54
C GLU A 147 -22.91 -7.19 0.23
N GLY A 148 -22.21 -8.12 -0.41
CA GLY A 148 -21.50 -7.84 -1.67
C GLY A 148 -20.16 -7.08 -1.48
N VAL A 149 -19.65 -7.03 -0.26
CA VAL A 149 -18.34 -6.46 0.06
C VAL A 149 -17.45 -7.53 0.66
N THR A 150 -16.28 -7.73 0.10
CA THR A 150 -15.22 -8.58 0.65
C THR A 150 -14.09 -7.70 1.18
N VAL A 151 -13.69 -7.89 2.43
CA VAL A 151 -12.61 -7.17 3.10
C VAL A 151 -11.57 -8.16 3.59
N LYS A 152 -10.37 -8.11 3.03
CA LYS A 152 -9.18 -8.81 3.52
C LYS A 152 -8.37 -7.85 4.39
N THR A 153 -8.07 -8.25 5.63
CA THR A 153 -7.22 -7.45 6.54
C THR A 153 -5.75 -7.86 6.34
N VAL A 154 -4.96 -6.96 5.76
CA VAL A 154 -3.53 -7.20 5.49
C VAL A 154 -2.65 -6.74 6.66
N ILE A 155 -2.94 -5.58 7.26
CA ILE A 155 -2.28 -5.09 8.46
C ILE A 155 -3.35 -4.68 9.47
N GLY A 156 -3.17 -5.08 10.73
CA GLY A 156 -4.04 -4.72 11.85
C GLY A 156 -4.96 -5.84 12.31
N GLY A 157 -5.53 -5.68 13.51
CA GLY A 157 -6.45 -6.66 14.11
C GLY A 157 -5.88 -8.08 14.13
N PRO A 158 -6.58 -9.06 13.53
CA PRO A 158 -6.18 -10.48 13.54
C PRO A 158 -5.22 -10.85 12.40
N SER A 159 -4.69 -9.89 11.63
CA SER A 159 -3.69 -10.15 10.58
C SER A 159 -2.40 -10.73 11.16
N PRO A 160 -1.73 -11.67 10.45
CA PRO A 160 -0.44 -12.19 10.88
C PRO A 160 0.69 -11.15 10.75
N ILE A 161 0.50 -10.08 9.99
CA ILE A 161 1.50 -9.03 9.81
C ILE A 161 1.51 -8.08 10.99
N HIS A 162 2.68 -7.97 11.62
CA HIS A 162 2.93 -7.02 12.70
C HIS A 162 4.04 -6.05 12.31
N ILE A 163 3.71 -4.77 12.18
CA ILE A 163 4.65 -3.68 11.97
C ILE A 163 4.73 -2.80 13.22
N VAL A 164 5.83 -2.03 13.34
CA VAL A 164 6.05 -1.10 14.46
C VAL A 164 5.36 0.23 14.22
N ALA A 165 5.34 0.68 12.96
CA ALA A 165 4.60 1.86 12.57
C ALA A 165 3.10 1.67 12.82
N ASP A 166 2.42 2.70 13.30
CA ASP A 166 0.96 2.67 13.45
C ASP A 166 0.31 2.76 12.08
N ALA A 167 -0.19 1.61 11.59
CA ALA A 167 -0.92 1.53 10.33
C ALA A 167 -1.91 0.37 10.32
N GLY A 168 -2.98 0.53 9.53
CA GLY A 168 -3.87 -0.55 9.12
C GLY A 168 -3.93 -0.62 7.60
N MET A 169 -4.06 -1.82 7.03
CA MET A 169 -4.19 -2.02 5.58
C MET A 169 -5.24 -3.06 5.27
N TRP A 170 -6.09 -2.76 4.30
CA TRP A 170 -7.15 -3.65 3.82
C TRP A 170 -7.21 -3.68 2.29
N ASP A 171 -7.47 -4.84 1.72
CA ASP A 171 -7.83 -5.04 0.33
C ASP A 171 -9.34 -5.28 0.26
N VAL A 172 -10.06 -4.41 -0.43
CA VAL A 172 -11.51 -4.38 -0.44
C VAL A 172 -12.03 -4.56 -1.85
N SER A 173 -12.96 -5.51 -2.00
CA SER A 173 -13.73 -5.71 -3.22
C SER A 173 -15.20 -5.38 -2.96
N VAL A 174 -15.80 -4.58 -3.85
CA VAL A 174 -17.20 -4.13 -3.76
C VAL A 174 -17.92 -4.55 -5.03
N SER A 175 -18.96 -5.36 -4.88
CA SER A 175 -19.80 -5.80 -6.00
C SER A 175 -20.62 -4.64 -6.58
N PRO A 176 -21.08 -4.74 -7.85
CA PRO A 176 -21.95 -3.75 -8.43
C PRO A 176 -23.20 -3.50 -7.56
N GLY A 177 -23.49 -2.22 -7.29
CA GLY A 177 -24.62 -1.79 -6.46
C GLY A 177 -24.39 -1.89 -4.95
N ALA A 178 -23.27 -2.47 -4.50
CA ALA A 178 -22.88 -2.46 -3.10
C ALA A 178 -22.04 -1.22 -2.74
N SER A 179 -21.82 -1.01 -1.44
CA SER A 179 -20.94 0.04 -0.95
C SER A 179 -20.21 -0.40 0.33
N TYR A 180 -18.96 0.01 0.43
CA TYR A 180 -18.13 -0.15 1.63
C TYR A 180 -18.08 1.16 2.42
N VAL A 181 -18.14 1.05 3.74
CA VAL A 181 -17.99 2.20 4.66
C VAL A 181 -16.81 1.94 5.58
N HIS A 182 -15.88 2.89 5.62
CA HIS A 182 -14.74 2.91 6.53
C HIS A 182 -14.91 4.01 7.55
N ALA A 183 -14.94 3.65 8.83
CA ALA A 183 -14.93 4.63 9.92
C ALA A 183 -13.51 5.17 10.10
N LEU A 184 -13.37 6.48 10.21
CA LEU A 184 -12.08 7.15 10.39
C LEU A 184 -12.10 7.98 11.65
N HIS A 185 -11.20 7.68 12.59
CA HIS A 185 -11.08 8.41 13.85
C HIS A 185 -10.36 9.77 13.67
N PRO A 186 -10.44 10.67 14.67
CA PRO A 186 -9.74 11.94 14.65
C PRO A 186 -8.22 11.76 14.44
N ASN A 187 -7.61 12.70 13.70
CA ASN A 187 -6.17 12.71 13.40
C ASN A 187 -5.66 11.47 12.65
N ARG A 188 -6.54 10.83 11.89
CA ARG A 188 -6.18 9.74 10.96
C ARG A 188 -6.25 10.22 9.52
N THR A 189 -5.41 9.62 8.71
CA THR A 189 -5.37 9.80 7.25
C THR A 189 -5.59 8.46 6.59
N LEU A 190 -6.53 8.42 5.67
CA LEU A 190 -6.81 7.25 4.83
C LEU A 190 -6.24 7.50 3.43
N ALA A 191 -5.38 6.61 2.98
CA ALA A 191 -4.83 6.54 1.65
C ALA A 191 -5.48 5.38 0.89
N VAL A 192 -6.05 5.61 -0.29
CA VAL A 192 -6.80 4.60 -1.05
C VAL A 192 -6.33 4.60 -2.49
N LEU A 193 -5.97 3.43 -3.02
CA LEU A 193 -5.63 3.25 -4.43
C LEU A 193 -6.66 2.34 -5.11
N ALA A 194 -7.34 2.85 -6.14
CA ALA A 194 -8.28 2.08 -6.94
C ALA A 194 -7.51 1.09 -7.84
N VAL A 195 -7.67 -0.21 -7.57
CA VAL A 195 -6.90 -1.28 -8.26
C VAL A 195 -7.62 -1.78 -9.50
N ARG A 196 -8.95 -1.93 -9.41
CA ARG A 196 -9.80 -2.33 -10.54
C ARG A 196 -11.13 -1.62 -10.47
N GLY A 197 -11.59 -1.15 -11.62
CA GLY A 197 -12.86 -0.45 -11.75
C GLY A 197 -12.85 0.96 -11.20
N GLY A 198 -14.00 1.62 -11.25
CA GLY A 198 -14.21 2.97 -10.74
C GLY A 198 -15.40 3.04 -9.80
N GLY A 199 -15.51 4.14 -9.08
CA GLY A 199 -16.53 4.31 -8.07
C GLY A 199 -16.83 5.76 -7.74
N GLU A 200 -17.57 5.92 -6.67
CA GLU A 200 -17.81 7.20 -5.99
C GLU A 200 -17.33 7.10 -4.55
N CYS A 201 -16.67 8.16 -4.09
CA CYS A 201 -16.30 8.34 -2.70
C CYS A 201 -17.03 9.55 -2.12
N SER A 202 -17.69 9.38 -0.98
CA SER A 202 -18.18 10.48 -0.15
C SER A 202 -17.55 10.43 1.24
N ALA A 203 -17.29 11.62 1.77
CA ALA A 203 -16.76 11.82 3.10
C ALA A 203 -17.89 12.42 3.97
N ASP A 204 -18.29 11.73 5.01
CA ASP A 204 -19.44 12.08 5.84
C ASP A 204 -20.72 12.33 4.98
N ASP A 205 -21.39 13.44 5.19
CA ASP A 205 -22.59 13.86 4.42
C ASP A 205 -22.24 14.70 3.18
N ALA A 206 -20.95 14.77 2.78
CA ALA A 206 -20.53 15.54 1.62
C ALA A 206 -20.98 14.87 0.32
N GLU A 207 -21.09 15.67 -0.74
CA GLU A 207 -21.41 15.18 -2.08
C GLU A 207 -20.36 14.17 -2.54
N ALA A 208 -20.83 13.07 -3.13
CA ALA A 208 -19.96 12.03 -3.64
C ALA A 208 -19.15 12.51 -4.85
N GLN A 209 -17.86 12.20 -4.87
CA GLN A 209 -16.96 12.49 -5.97
C GLN A 209 -16.60 11.20 -6.69
N SER A 210 -16.61 11.25 -8.03
CA SER A 210 -16.26 10.10 -8.86
C SER A 210 -14.75 9.92 -8.93
N PHE A 211 -14.30 8.66 -8.96
CA PHE A 211 -12.93 8.27 -9.22
C PHE A 211 -12.87 7.08 -10.18
N ALA A 212 -11.76 6.92 -10.85
CA ALA A 212 -11.49 5.85 -11.81
C ALA A 212 -10.44 4.86 -11.28
N GLU A 213 -10.26 3.76 -11.99
CA GLU A 213 -9.13 2.86 -11.79
C GLU A 213 -7.80 3.62 -11.85
N LYS A 214 -6.87 3.27 -10.97
CA LYS A 214 -5.57 3.91 -10.77
C LYS A 214 -5.60 5.29 -10.11
N ASP A 215 -6.78 5.87 -9.82
CA ASP A 215 -6.84 7.08 -9.00
C ASP A 215 -6.41 6.79 -7.56
N PHE A 216 -5.68 7.74 -6.98
CA PHE A 216 -5.26 7.72 -5.59
C PHE A 216 -6.07 8.74 -4.79
N LEU A 217 -6.70 8.28 -3.71
CA LEU A 217 -7.55 9.12 -2.87
C LEU A 217 -6.89 9.30 -1.51
N VAL A 218 -6.94 10.53 -0.98
CA VAL A 218 -6.48 10.86 0.37
C VAL A 218 -7.60 11.53 1.13
N LEU A 219 -7.99 10.93 2.28
CA LEU A 219 -8.97 11.50 3.19
C LEU A 219 -8.29 11.80 4.53
N ARG A 220 -8.52 13.00 5.06
CA ARG A 220 -8.03 13.41 6.39
C ARG A 220 -9.18 13.77 7.28
N SER A 221 -9.18 13.24 8.49
CA SER A 221 -10.21 13.54 9.48
C SER A 221 -9.64 14.26 10.69
N GLU A 222 -10.31 15.32 11.09
CA GLU A 222 -10.06 16.07 12.34
C GLU A 222 -11.01 15.62 13.46
N GLU A 223 -12.13 14.97 13.09
CA GLU A 223 -13.16 14.44 13.97
C GLU A 223 -13.53 13.01 13.55
N ASP A 224 -14.34 12.31 14.36
CA ASP A 224 -14.89 11.02 13.93
C ASP A 224 -15.72 11.19 12.67
N GLY A 225 -15.49 10.33 11.67
CA GLY A 225 -16.17 10.41 10.39
C GLY A 225 -16.21 9.08 9.65
N GLN A 226 -16.78 9.10 8.45
CA GLN A 226 -16.93 7.92 7.60
C GLN A 226 -16.62 8.24 6.15
N ALA A 227 -15.84 7.36 5.52
CA ALA A 227 -15.64 7.34 4.07
C ALA A 227 -16.49 6.22 3.48
N ARG A 228 -17.37 6.56 2.53
CA ARG A 228 -18.18 5.59 1.79
C ARG A 228 -17.64 5.45 0.38
N PHE A 229 -17.47 4.21 -0.07
CA PHE A 229 -17.03 3.85 -1.42
C PHE A 229 -18.11 3.01 -2.08
N ALA A 230 -18.68 3.48 -3.19
CA ALA A 230 -19.70 2.79 -3.94
C ALA A 230 -19.17 2.41 -5.32
N ALA A 231 -19.37 1.15 -5.74
CA ALA A 231 -18.97 0.70 -7.07
C ALA A 231 -19.84 1.32 -8.15
N ARG A 232 -19.24 1.80 -9.24
CA ARG A 232 -19.92 2.22 -10.45
C ARG A 232 -19.77 1.20 -11.56
N GLY A 233 -20.79 1.10 -12.41
CA GLY A 233 -20.78 0.17 -13.55
C GLY A 233 -21.09 -1.27 -13.15
N THR A 234 -20.74 -2.21 -14.05
CA THR A 234 -21.11 -3.63 -13.94
C THR A 234 -19.98 -4.54 -13.45
N ASN A 235 -18.74 -4.01 -13.37
CA ASN A 235 -17.56 -4.82 -13.07
C ASN A 235 -17.15 -4.81 -11.59
N GLY A 236 -17.87 -4.05 -10.74
CA GLY A 236 -17.49 -3.86 -9.35
C GLY A 236 -16.28 -2.93 -9.19
N LEU A 237 -15.76 -2.89 -7.98
CA LEU A 237 -14.63 -2.05 -7.58
C LEU A 237 -13.72 -2.83 -6.66
N ARG A 238 -12.40 -2.81 -6.89
CA ARG A 238 -11.38 -3.27 -5.93
C ARG A 238 -10.42 -2.14 -5.65
N PHE A 239 -10.13 -1.91 -4.39
CA PHE A 239 -9.16 -0.93 -3.93
C PHE A 239 -8.42 -1.42 -2.70
N VAL A 240 -7.19 -0.94 -2.54
CA VAL A 240 -6.43 -1.11 -1.32
C VAL A 240 -6.46 0.21 -0.55
N LEU A 241 -6.71 0.13 0.75
CA LEU A 241 -6.69 1.29 1.63
C LEU A 241 -5.71 1.07 2.78
N ILE A 242 -5.02 2.16 3.15
CA ILE A 242 -4.07 2.22 4.25
C ILE A 242 -4.47 3.38 5.15
N GLU A 243 -4.67 3.09 6.42
CA GLU A 243 -4.95 4.10 7.44
C GLU A 243 -3.72 4.31 8.32
N VAL A 244 -3.34 5.56 8.52
CA VAL A 244 -2.20 5.96 9.34
C VAL A 244 -2.55 7.18 10.20
N PRO A 245 -1.85 7.45 11.32
CA PRO A 245 -1.95 8.74 11.99
C PRO A 245 -1.50 9.87 11.06
N THR A 246 -2.20 11.00 11.11
CA THR A 246 -1.81 12.19 10.33
C THR A 246 -0.46 12.72 10.77
N GLU A 247 -0.17 12.64 12.08
CA GLU A 247 1.09 13.02 12.71
C GLU A 247 1.55 11.90 13.65
N VAL A 248 2.86 11.78 13.85
CA VAL A 248 3.48 10.82 14.78
C VAL A 248 4.24 11.58 15.86
N ASP A 249 4.48 10.95 17.00
CA ASP A 249 5.15 11.53 18.18
C ASP A 249 6.69 11.40 18.16
N TYR A 250 7.24 10.96 17.02
CA TYR A 250 8.68 10.82 16.80
C TYR A 250 9.14 11.57 15.55
N PRO A 251 10.44 11.96 15.47
CA PRO A 251 10.97 12.66 14.30
C PRO A 251 10.98 11.76 13.07
N LEU A 252 10.32 12.21 12.00
CA LEU A 252 10.33 11.54 10.70
C LEU A 252 11.61 11.89 9.92
N TYR A 253 12.04 10.95 9.07
CA TYR A 253 13.16 11.16 8.15
C TYR A 253 12.85 12.30 7.17
N PRO A 254 13.72 13.30 7.06
CA PRO A 254 13.45 14.43 6.18
C PRO A 254 13.48 13.97 4.71
N LYS A 255 12.33 13.92 4.06
CA LYS A 255 12.28 13.88 2.59
C LYS A 255 12.63 15.26 2.09
N LYS A 256 13.70 15.36 1.28
CA LYS A 256 14.02 16.62 0.62
C LYS A 256 12.86 17.00 -0.29
N PRO A 257 12.49 18.29 -0.35
CA PRO A 257 11.44 18.78 -1.22
C PRO A 257 11.77 18.59 -2.70
#